data_a9b5f69791191bf15346645409412dbb
#
_entry.id   a9b5f69791191bf15346645409412dbb
#
_cell.length_a   1.000
_cell.length_b   1.000
_cell.length_c   1.000
_cell.angle_alpha   90.00
_cell.angle_beta   90.00
_cell.angle_gamma   90.00
#
_symmetry.space_group_name_H-M   'P 1'
#
loop_
_entity.id
_entity.type
_entity.pdbx_description
1 polymer ?
#
loop_
_entity_poly.entity_id
_entity_poly.type
_entity_poly.pdbx_seq_one_letter_code
_entity_poly.pdbx_strand_id
1 'polypeptide(L)'
;QRIKNLVAPNCIIQDFHQEAHGFLSERYDQISYYDIILDCTASSIFQMKIEKDWQNFQKKTPPIISLVIDAKAQSCLNIVLESKSNCGIYDAYVKLKNRICIEHTHEDIIESFYTDRVTSNLFQPEPGCSDPTFSGSTADITSLVSTALNLSVGHIISDQIPMGIAFSTHIINRKQGSLDLIRLESSKILQIENYRVCISPQTFIVARSCILQNNRKRSEHHETGGLLWGLWDDAVGVIWIFDASGPPSDSLHDPGHFSCGVDGTGQEHIQRLMKSKGTCGF
;
A
#
# COMPACT_ATOMS: atom_id res chain seq x y z
N GLN A 1 33.66 4.97 -0.70
CA GLN A 1 34.74 4.93 -1.73
C GLN A 1 34.40 4.07 -2.96
N ARG A 2 33.79 2.87 -2.81
CA ARG A 2 33.41 2.01 -3.94
C ARG A 2 32.40 2.67 -4.90
N ILE A 3 31.38 3.34 -4.40
CA ILE A 3 30.34 3.97 -5.21
C ILE A 3 30.92 5.11 -6.07
N LYS A 4 31.82 5.94 -5.48
CA LYS A 4 32.43 7.08 -6.20
C LYS A 4 33.19 6.68 -7.47
N ASN A 5 33.69 5.45 -7.53
CA ASN A 5 34.42 4.93 -8.69
C ASN A 5 33.49 4.38 -9.80
N LEU A 6 32.22 4.19 -9.49
CA LEU A 6 31.23 3.62 -10.42
C LEU A 6 30.34 4.67 -11.07
N VAL A 7 30.42 5.92 -10.63
CA VAL A 7 29.53 7.00 -11.05
C VAL A 7 30.21 7.87 -12.11
N ALA A 8 29.39 8.41 -12.99
CA ALA A 8 29.86 9.33 -14.03
C ALA A 8 30.67 10.49 -13.42
N PRO A 9 31.73 10.98 -14.11
CA PRO A 9 32.65 12.00 -13.57
C PRO A 9 31.98 13.28 -13.07
N ASN A 10 30.79 13.59 -13.55
CA ASN A 10 30.05 14.81 -13.22
C ASN A 10 28.99 14.60 -12.12
N CYS A 11 28.91 13.41 -11.52
CA CYS A 11 27.93 13.14 -10.48
C CYS A 11 28.48 13.56 -9.10
N ILE A 12 27.71 14.38 -8.41
CA ILE A 12 28.00 14.80 -7.03
C ILE A 12 27.30 13.80 -6.10
N ILE A 13 28.10 13.08 -5.29
CA ILE A 13 27.60 12.19 -4.26
C ILE A 13 27.79 12.86 -2.90
N GLN A 14 26.70 13.03 -2.18
CA GLN A 14 26.69 13.44 -0.78
C GLN A 14 26.30 12.24 0.08
N ASP A 15 27.01 12.03 1.16
CA ASP A 15 26.84 10.92 2.08
C ASP A 15 26.44 11.46 3.46
N PHE A 16 25.36 10.93 4.02
CA PHE A 16 24.80 11.35 5.29
C PHE A 16 24.71 10.16 6.24
N HIS A 17 25.46 10.20 7.34
CA HIS A 17 25.40 9.20 8.41
C HIS A 17 24.31 9.54 9.42
N GLN A 18 23.06 9.36 8.99
CA GLN A 18 21.89 9.74 9.77
C GLN A 18 20.76 8.75 9.52
N GLU A 19 19.87 8.59 10.48
CA GLU A 19 18.64 7.80 10.30
C GLU A 19 17.75 8.48 9.26
N ALA A 20 17.22 7.68 8.31
CA ALA A 20 16.54 8.22 7.14
C ALA A 20 15.32 9.09 7.46
N HIS A 21 14.52 8.70 8.47
CA HIS A 21 13.37 9.51 8.89
C HIS A 21 13.81 10.86 9.48
N GLY A 22 14.82 10.86 10.33
CA GLY A 22 15.40 12.08 10.90
C GLY A 22 15.93 13.01 9.80
N PHE A 23 16.67 12.44 8.84
CA PHE A 23 17.18 13.18 7.69
C PHE A 23 16.06 13.86 6.89
N LEU A 24 14.97 13.13 6.57
CA LEU A 24 13.85 13.69 5.83
C LEU A 24 13.11 14.77 6.63
N SER A 25 12.90 14.56 7.93
CA SER A 25 12.23 15.52 8.81
C SER A 25 13.00 16.82 8.98
N GLU A 26 14.32 16.74 9.15
CA GLU A 26 15.19 17.92 9.29
C GLU A 26 15.33 18.69 7.97
N ARG A 27 15.22 18.02 6.83
CA ARG A 27 15.42 18.60 5.50
C ARG A 27 14.13 18.71 4.70
N TYR A 28 13.00 18.72 5.37
CA TYR A 28 11.69 18.78 4.75
C TYR A 28 11.56 19.87 3.68
N ASP A 29 12.09 21.07 3.94
CA ASP A 29 12.02 22.17 2.96
C ASP A 29 12.92 21.95 1.73
N GLN A 30 13.90 21.06 1.81
CA GLN A 30 14.82 20.72 0.73
C GLN A 30 14.37 19.53 -0.10
N ILE A 31 13.39 18.74 0.37
CA ILE A 31 12.93 17.54 -0.32
C ILE A 31 12.47 17.84 -1.76
N SER A 32 11.84 18.99 -1.96
CA SER A 32 11.35 19.41 -3.28
C SER A 32 12.46 19.75 -4.30
N TYR A 33 13.71 19.79 -3.88
CA TYR A 33 14.86 20.01 -4.78
C TYR A 33 15.34 18.72 -5.44
N TYR A 34 14.85 17.57 -4.99
CA TYR A 34 15.18 16.28 -5.60
C TYR A 34 14.14 15.94 -6.67
N ASP A 35 14.59 15.30 -7.74
CA ASP A 35 13.71 14.86 -8.83
C ASP A 35 12.98 13.56 -8.45
N ILE A 36 13.63 12.68 -7.69
CA ILE A 36 13.10 11.37 -7.28
C ILE A 36 13.67 11.02 -5.90
N ILE A 37 12.85 10.38 -5.08
CA ILE A 37 13.29 9.69 -3.85
C ILE A 37 13.28 8.19 -4.13
N LEU A 38 14.39 7.52 -3.84
CA LEU A 38 14.49 6.06 -3.94
C LEU A 38 14.58 5.46 -2.53
N ASP A 39 13.53 4.75 -2.11
CA ASP A 39 13.51 3.97 -0.88
C ASP A 39 13.94 2.53 -1.16
N CYS A 40 15.12 2.17 -0.68
CA CYS A 40 15.68 0.82 -0.70
C CYS A 40 15.89 0.28 0.72
N THR A 41 15.20 0.83 1.72
CA THR A 41 15.42 0.44 3.11
C THR A 41 14.76 -0.89 3.45
N ALA A 42 13.70 -1.28 2.74
CA ALA A 42 12.82 -2.40 3.07
C ALA A 42 12.35 -2.38 4.54
N SER A 43 12.32 -1.20 5.16
CA SER A 43 12.00 -1.02 6.57
C SER A 43 10.56 -0.57 6.75
N SER A 44 9.72 -1.48 7.26
CA SER A 44 8.35 -1.14 7.62
C SER A 44 8.27 -0.02 8.67
N ILE A 45 9.20 0.00 9.63
CA ILE A 45 9.27 1.05 10.65
C ILE A 45 9.53 2.43 10.01
N PHE A 46 10.46 2.50 9.06
CA PHE A 46 10.71 3.74 8.31
C PHE A 46 9.47 4.18 7.54
N GLN A 47 8.83 3.25 6.82
CA GLN A 47 7.63 3.51 6.03
C GLN A 47 6.45 3.97 6.91
N MET A 48 6.23 3.34 8.08
CA MET A 48 5.23 3.75 9.06
C MET A 48 5.47 5.15 9.62
N LYS A 49 6.72 5.49 9.94
CA LYS A 49 7.08 6.84 10.40
C LYS A 49 6.79 7.90 9.34
N ILE A 50 7.17 7.64 8.09
CA ILE A 50 6.86 8.54 6.97
C ILE A 50 5.35 8.65 6.74
N GLU A 51 4.62 7.54 6.85
CA GLU A 51 3.16 7.54 6.69
C GLU A 51 2.45 8.41 7.73
N LYS A 52 2.90 8.33 8.99
CA LYS A 52 2.37 9.15 10.08
C LYS A 52 2.49 10.65 9.78
N ASP A 53 3.62 11.04 9.20
CA ASP A 53 3.91 12.44 8.88
C ASP A 53 3.53 12.82 7.44
N TRP A 54 2.86 11.90 6.70
CA TRP A 54 2.62 12.04 5.26
C TRP A 54 1.93 13.34 4.86
N GLN A 55 0.98 13.82 5.64
CA GLN A 55 0.28 15.08 5.36
C GLN A 55 1.24 16.27 5.27
N ASN A 56 2.34 16.21 6.00
CA ASN A 56 3.38 17.23 5.96
C ASN A 56 4.26 17.06 4.71
N PHE A 57 4.58 15.82 4.34
CA PHE A 57 5.45 15.50 3.22
C PHE A 57 4.78 15.67 1.84
N GLN A 58 3.52 15.25 1.68
CA GLN A 58 2.85 15.12 0.39
C GLN A 58 2.85 16.39 -0.49
N LYS A 59 2.85 17.58 0.11
CA LYS A 59 2.77 18.85 -0.64
C LYS A 59 4.03 19.18 -1.42
N LYS A 60 5.17 18.68 -0.99
CA LYS A 60 6.49 19.01 -1.54
C LYS A 60 7.27 17.77 -2.01
N THR A 61 6.71 16.59 -1.83
CA THR A 61 7.42 15.35 -2.11
C THR A 61 7.48 15.10 -3.61
N PRO A 62 8.69 14.86 -4.17
CA PRO A 62 8.83 14.35 -5.53
C PRO A 62 8.30 12.92 -5.61
N PRO A 63 8.22 12.32 -6.80
CA PRO A 63 7.90 10.91 -6.93
C PRO A 63 8.80 10.04 -6.06
N ILE A 64 8.22 9.01 -5.44
CA ILE A 64 8.95 8.06 -4.62
C ILE A 64 8.90 6.69 -5.28
N ILE A 65 10.06 6.06 -5.41
CA ILE A 65 10.18 4.66 -5.83
C ILE A 65 10.59 3.86 -4.60
N SER A 66 9.77 2.89 -4.20
CA SER A 66 10.11 1.95 -3.13
C SER A 66 10.33 0.55 -3.70
N LEU A 67 11.50 0.00 -3.44
CA LEU A 67 11.95 -1.29 -3.96
C LEU A 67 12.15 -2.28 -2.83
N VAL A 68 11.49 -3.43 -2.92
CA VAL A 68 11.69 -4.56 -2.02
C VAL A 68 11.90 -5.83 -2.82
N ILE A 69 12.90 -6.60 -2.44
CA ILE A 69 13.21 -7.90 -3.04
C ILE A 69 12.86 -9.00 -2.03
N ASP A 70 12.28 -10.10 -2.49
CA ASP A 70 11.96 -11.24 -1.65
C ASP A 70 13.22 -11.94 -1.12
N ALA A 71 13.07 -12.70 -0.04
CA ALA A 71 14.19 -13.39 0.62
C ALA A 71 14.98 -14.35 -0.28
N LYS A 72 14.41 -14.78 -1.40
CA LYS A 72 15.05 -15.68 -2.37
C LYS A 72 15.63 -14.97 -3.59
N ALA A 73 15.53 -13.64 -3.66
CA ALA A 73 15.88 -12.84 -4.83
C ALA A 73 15.24 -13.35 -6.14
N GLN A 74 14.00 -13.81 -6.04
CA GLN A 74 13.21 -14.30 -7.17
C GLN A 74 12.17 -13.30 -7.64
N SER A 75 11.69 -12.45 -6.72
CA SER A 75 10.67 -11.45 -6.99
C SER A 75 11.08 -10.07 -6.47
N CYS A 76 10.62 -9.06 -7.16
CA CYS A 76 10.77 -7.66 -6.75
C CYS A 76 9.39 -6.99 -6.76
N LEU A 77 9.09 -6.34 -5.66
CA LEU A 77 7.95 -5.46 -5.53
C LEU A 77 8.43 -4.02 -5.61
N ASN A 78 7.95 -3.29 -6.60
CA ASN A 78 8.40 -1.94 -6.90
C ASN A 78 7.20 -0.99 -6.94
N ILE A 79 7.05 -0.15 -5.93
CA ILE A 79 5.98 0.83 -5.81
C ILE A 79 6.47 2.18 -6.29
N VAL A 80 5.72 2.81 -7.16
CA VAL A 80 5.94 4.18 -7.64
C VAL A 80 4.80 5.05 -7.16
N LEU A 81 5.11 5.93 -6.22
CA LEU A 81 4.20 6.99 -5.78
C LEU A 81 4.40 8.23 -6.63
N GLU A 82 3.27 8.80 -7.03
CA GLU A 82 3.28 10.06 -7.76
C GLU A 82 3.70 11.24 -6.89
N SER A 83 4.20 12.27 -7.54
CA SER A 83 4.37 13.57 -6.91
C SER A 83 3.03 14.05 -6.34
N LYS A 84 3.01 14.42 -5.05
CA LYS A 84 1.81 14.86 -4.33
C LYS A 84 0.73 13.78 -4.17
N SER A 85 1.12 12.51 -4.23
CA SER A 85 0.20 11.40 -3.91
C SER A 85 -0.50 11.64 -2.57
N ASN A 86 -1.77 11.29 -2.48
CA ASN A 86 -2.52 11.36 -1.23
C ASN A 86 -2.28 10.16 -0.30
N CYS A 87 -1.37 9.28 -0.65
CA CYS A 87 -0.93 8.14 0.16
C CYS A 87 0.59 8.05 0.23
N GLY A 88 1.12 7.54 1.32
CA GLY A 88 2.53 7.22 1.48
C GLY A 88 2.86 5.78 1.09
N ILE A 89 4.10 5.38 1.31
CA ILE A 89 4.59 4.05 0.92
C ILE A 89 3.89 2.96 1.73
N TYR A 90 3.71 3.16 3.04
CA TYR A 90 3.06 2.17 3.90
C TYR A 90 1.58 1.98 3.51
N ASP A 91 0.86 3.06 3.25
CA ASP A 91 -0.51 3.02 2.73
C ASP A 91 -0.57 2.25 1.39
N ALA A 92 0.41 2.46 0.51
CA ALA A 92 0.49 1.75 -0.75
C ALA A 92 0.67 0.24 -0.56
N TYR A 93 1.54 -0.19 0.36
CA TYR A 93 1.71 -1.61 0.70
C TYR A 93 0.45 -2.23 1.27
N VAL A 94 -0.24 -1.56 2.20
CA VAL A 94 -1.50 -2.02 2.80
C VAL A 94 -2.58 -2.20 1.73
N LYS A 95 -2.75 -1.21 0.86
CA LYS A 95 -3.73 -1.26 -0.23
C LYS A 95 -3.43 -2.34 -1.25
N LEU A 96 -2.16 -2.51 -1.62
CA LEU A 96 -1.74 -3.55 -2.55
C LEU A 96 -2.01 -4.94 -1.98
N LYS A 97 -1.63 -5.19 -0.72
CA LYS A 97 -1.95 -6.45 -0.03
C LYS A 97 -3.44 -6.75 -0.09
N ASN A 98 -4.26 -5.78 0.30
CA ASN A 98 -5.71 -5.95 0.31
C ASN A 98 -6.26 -6.23 -1.10
N ARG A 99 -5.77 -5.54 -2.12
CA ARG A 99 -6.17 -5.75 -3.51
C ARG A 99 -5.88 -7.17 -3.99
N ILE A 100 -4.66 -7.65 -3.76
CA ILE A 100 -4.24 -9.01 -4.12
C ILE A 100 -5.11 -10.05 -3.41
N CYS A 101 -5.36 -9.86 -2.10
CA CYS A 101 -6.19 -10.77 -1.32
C CYS A 101 -7.65 -10.83 -1.79
N ILE A 102 -8.25 -9.70 -2.14
CA ILE A 102 -9.65 -9.65 -2.61
C ILE A 102 -9.79 -10.28 -4.01
N GLU A 103 -8.83 -10.04 -4.88
CA GLU A 103 -8.89 -10.52 -6.26
C GLU A 103 -8.38 -11.96 -6.43
N HIS A 104 -7.78 -12.54 -5.38
CA HIS A 104 -7.12 -13.86 -5.45
C HIS A 104 -6.10 -13.96 -6.59
N THR A 105 -5.43 -12.83 -6.86
CA THR A 105 -4.36 -12.73 -7.85
C THR A 105 -3.02 -12.64 -7.14
N HIS A 106 -1.93 -13.06 -7.79
CA HIS A 106 -0.58 -12.89 -7.25
C HIS A 106 -0.39 -13.41 -5.81
N GLU A 107 -0.97 -14.56 -5.48
CA GLU A 107 -0.87 -15.15 -4.13
C GLU A 107 0.58 -15.39 -3.70
N ASP A 108 1.47 -15.67 -4.66
CA ASP A 108 2.93 -15.79 -4.46
C ASP A 108 3.55 -14.51 -3.89
N ILE A 109 3.01 -13.35 -4.21
CA ILE A 109 3.44 -12.06 -3.65
C ILE A 109 3.04 -11.94 -2.17
N ILE A 110 1.82 -12.38 -1.82
CA ILE A 110 1.41 -12.42 -0.41
C ILE A 110 2.35 -13.32 0.38
N GLU A 111 2.64 -14.49 -0.14
CA GLU A 111 3.54 -15.45 0.51
C GLU A 111 4.97 -14.89 0.64
N SER A 112 5.47 -14.19 -0.37
CA SER A 112 6.84 -13.70 -0.42
C SER A 112 7.11 -12.44 0.39
N PHE A 113 6.13 -11.51 0.47
CA PHE A 113 6.35 -10.17 1.03
C PHE A 113 5.52 -9.84 2.28
N TYR A 114 4.47 -10.61 2.57
CA TYR A 114 3.52 -10.28 3.64
C TYR A 114 3.34 -11.37 4.70
N THR A 115 4.05 -12.48 4.61
CA THR A 115 4.00 -13.53 5.64
C THR A 115 5.25 -13.49 6.50
N ASP A 116 5.06 -13.57 7.82
CA ASP A 116 6.14 -13.67 8.82
C ASP A 116 6.78 -15.07 8.84
N ARG A 117 6.98 -15.67 7.69
CA ARG A 117 7.71 -16.94 7.62
C ARG A 117 9.15 -16.70 8.00
N VAL A 118 9.51 -17.11 9.21
CA VAL A 118 10.91 -17.26 9.62
C VAL A 118 11.53 -18.27 8.67
N THR A 119 12.16 -17.78 7.59
CA THR A 119 12.93 -18.61 6.70
C THR A 119 14.25 -18.96 7.41
N SER A 120 14.32 -20.17 7.94
CA SER A 120 15.49 -20.70 8.64
C SER A 120 16.79 -20.75 7.80
N ASN A 121 16.71 -20.31 6.55
CA ASN A 121 17.79 -20.38 5.55
C ASN A 121 18.20 -19.02 4.99
N LEU A 122 17.95 -17.93 5.71
CA LEU A 122 18.43 -16.61 5.28
C LEU A 122 19.95 -16.53 5.47
N PHE A 123 20.62 -16.07 4.44
CA PHE A 123 22.07 -15.86 4.47
C PHE A 123 22.39 -14.59 5.29
N GLN A 124 23.31 -14.74 6.22
CA GLN A 124 23.88 -13.63 6.98
C GLN A 124 25.23 -13.26 6.37
N PRO A 125 25.32 -12.17 5.59
CA PRO A 125 26.47 -11.95 4.70
C PRO A 125 27.76 -11.58 5.42
N GLU A 126 27.69 -10.97 6.60
CA GLU A 126 28.88 -10.54 7.33
C GLU A 126 28.67 -10.58 8.86
N PRO A 127 29.72 -10.89 9.65
CA PRO A 127 29.68 -10.74 11.10
C PRO A 127 29.42 -9.26 11.47
N GLY A 128 28.31 -9.01 12.14
CA GLY A 128 27.87 -7.65 12.53
C GLY A 128 26.67 -7.12 11.75
N CYS A 129 26.25 -7.74 10.66
CA CYS A 129 24.91 -7.53 10.13
C CYS A 129 23.90 -8.18 11.07
N SER A 130 23.00 -7.37 11.62
CA SER A 130 22.02 -7.82 12.62
C SER A 130 20.93 -8.71 12.05
N ASP A 131 20.59 -8.53 10.76
CA ASP A 131 19.46 -9.19 10.14
C ASP A 131 19.87 -10.15 9.01
N PRO A 132 19.26 -11.33 8.92
CA PRO A 132 19.41 -12.22 7.79
C PRO A 132 18.93 -11.53 6.51
N THR A 133 19.74 -11.62 5.46
CA THR A 133 19.39 -11.07 4.16
C THR A 133 18.96 -12.18 3.19
N PHE A 134 18.59 -11.80 2.00
CA PHE A 134 18.15 -12.72 0.97
C PHE A 134 19.25 -13.71 0.52
N SER A 135 18.84 -14.87 0.06
CA SER A 135 19.69 -15.86 -0.60
C SER A 135 19.58 -15.70 -2.12
N GLY A 136 20.49 -14.96 -2.70
CA GLY A 136 20.52 -14.72 -4.14
C GLY A 136 21.90 -14.27 -4.62
N SER A 137 22.22 -14.49 -5.89
CA SER A 137 23.47 -13.98 -6.45
C SER A 137 23.37 -12.46 -6.68
N THR A 138 24.50 -11.78 -6.68
CA THR A 138 24.58 -10.35 -7.06
C THR A 138 23.99 -10.12 -8.45
N ALA A 139 24.15 -11.06 -9.37
CA ALA A 139 23.57 -10.96 -10.71
C ALA A 139 22.04 -10.98 -10.69
N ASP A 140 21.45 -11.84 -9.84
CA ASP A 140 20.00 -11.94 -9.69
C ASP A 140 19.40 -10.65 -9.16
N ILE A 141 20.00 -10.11 -8.11
CA ILE A 141 19.59 -8.86 -7.49
C ILE A 141 19.75 -7.70 -8.45
N THR A 142 20.91 -7.59 -9.13
CA THR A 142 21.16 -6.54 -10.10
C THR A 142 20.14 -6.57 -11.23
N SER A 143 19.81 -7.76 -11.73
CA SER A 143 18.79 -7.93 -12.78
C SER A 143 17.42 -7.43 -12.33
N LEU A 144 16.95 -7.85 -11.13
CA LEU A 144 15.67 -7.41 -10.59
C LEU A 144 15.61 -5.89 -10.36
N VAL A 145 16.63 -5.36 -9.68
CA VAL A 145 16.68 -3.93 -9.34
C VAL A 145 16.79 -3.06 -10.61
N SER A 146 17.65 -3.44 -11.57
CA SER A 146 17.80 -2.69 -12.81
C SER A 146 16.51 -2.68 -13.62
N THR A 147 15.82 -3.81 -13.71
CA THR A 147 14.52 -3.90 -14.38
C THR A 147 13.50 -3.01 -13.69
N ALA A 148 13.38 -3.12 -12.38
CA ALA A 148 12.43 -2.33 -11.58
C ALA A 148 12.68 -0.82 -11.73
N LEU A 149 13.92 -0.38 -11.60
CA LEU A 149 14.30 1.03 -11.74
C LEU A 149 14.02 1.56 -13.14
N ASN A 150 14.39 0.83 -14.18
CA ASN A 150 14.15 1.26 -15.57
C ASN A 150 12.65 1.44 -15.84
N LEU A 151 11.81 0.52 -15.35
CA LEU A 151 10.37 0.62 -15.48
C LEU A 151 9.82 1.83 -14.73
N SER A 152 10.26 2.05 -13.48
CA SER A 152 9.79 3.17 -12.65
C SER A 152 10.21 4.53 -13.20
N VAL A 153 11.46 4.67 -13.57
CA VAL A 153 11.98 5.90 -14.15
C VAL A 153 11.29 6.19 -15.49
N GLY A 154 11.15 5.17 -16.35
CA GLY A 154 10.40 5.29 -17.59
C GLY A 154 8.95 5.72 -17.36
N HIS A 155 8.30 5.20 -16.33
CA HIS A 155 6.95 5.55 -15.93
C HIS A 155 6.84 7.02 -15.48
N ILE A 156 7.76 7.50 -14.62
CA ILE A 156 7.80 8.88 -14.15
C ILE A 156 8.09 9.86 -15.29
N ILE A 157 9.03 9.54 -16.18
CA ILE A 157 9.42 10.44 -17.28
C ILE A 157 8.32 10.52 -18.35
N SER A 158 7.60 9.44 -18.61
CA SER A 158 6.56 9.41 -19.64
C SER A 158 5.31 10.21 -19.32
N ASP A 159 5.15 10.65 -18.07
CA ASP A 159 3.98 11.41 -17.58
C ASP A 159 2.62 10.74 -17.96
N GLN A 160 2.64 9.41 -18.16
CA GLN A 160 1.50 8.62 -18.62
C GLN A 160 0.63 8.07 -17.50
N ILE A 161 0.67 8.70 -16.33
CA ILE A 161 -0.14 8.24 -15.21
C ILE A 161 -1.54 8.81 -15.34
N PRO A 162 -2.56 7.95 -15.45
CA PRO A 162 -3.93 8.44 -15.53
C PRO A 162 -4.31 9.25 -14.30
N MET A 163 -5.07 10.31 -14.51
CA MET A 163 -5.61 11.11 -13.41
C MET A 163 -6.39 10.23 -12.44
N GLY A 164 -6.17 10.40 -11.13
CA GLY A 164 -6.85 9.63 -10.09
C GLY A 164 -6.09 8.38 -9.62
N ILE A 165 -4.95 8.04 -10.22
CA ILE A 165 -4.08 6.98 -9.70
C ILE A 165 -3.23 7.53 -8.57
N ALA A 166 -3.20 6.82 -7.44
CA ALA A 166 -2.37 7.17 -6.29
C ALA A 166 -0.97 6.62 -6.43
N PHE A 167 -0.85 5.38 -6.93
CA PHE A 167 0.43 4.73 -7.15
C PHE A 167 0.30 3.60 -8.17
N SER A 168 1.45 3.23 -8.71
CA SER A 168 1.61 2.07 -9.58
C SER A 168 2.59 1.10 -8.96
N THR A 169 2.36 -0.19 -9.14
CA THR A 169 3.25 -1.24 -8.64
C THR A 169 3.63 -2.15 -9.79
N HIS A 170 4.94 -2.32 -10.00
CA HIS A 170 5.47 -3.36 -10.86
C HIS A 170 5.82 -4.58 -10.02
N ILE A 171 5.23 -5.69 -10.36
CA ILE A 171 5.53 -7.01 -9.77
C ILE A 171 6.39 -7.76 -10.76
N ILE A 172 7.63 -8.01 -10.39
CA ILE A 172 8.58 -8.74 -11.22
C ILE A 172 8.81 -10.11 -10.58
N ASN A 173 8.46 -11.18 -11.27
CA ASN A 173 8.77 -12.55 -10.86
C ASN A 173 9.71 -13.20 -11.88
N ARG A 174 10.98 -13.27 -11.51
CA ARG A 174 12.03 -13.80 -12.36
C ARG A 174 11.88 -15.31 -12.60
N LYS A 175 11.40 -16.04 -11.59
CA LYS A 175 11.20 -17.48 -11.72
C LYS A 175 10.12 -17.83 -12.74
N GLN A 176 9.06 -17.04 -12.78
CA GLN A 176 7.97 -17.21 -13.75
C GLN A 176 8.22 -16.44 -15.05
N GLY A 177 9.21 -15.55 -15.07
CA GLY A 177 9.44 -14.65 -16.21
C GLY A 177 8.31 -13.66 -16.42
N SER A 178 7.55 -13.33 -15.36
CA SER A 178 6.41 -12.42 -15.45
C SER A 178 6.75 -11.01 -14.98
N LEU A 179 6.05 -10.05 -15.57
CA LEU A 179 6.06 -8.65 -15.20
C LEU A 179 4.61 -8.16 -15.23
N ASP A 180 4.10 -7.79 -14.08
CA ASP A 180 2.74 -7.29 -13.94
C ASP A 180 2.74 -5.85 -13.44
N LEU A 181 1.80 -5.06 -13.91
CA LEU A 181 1.59 -3.67 -13.50
C LEU A 181 0.21 -3.53 -12.88
N ILE A 182 0.19 -3.23 -11.59
CA ILE A 182 -1.03 -2.91 -10.85
C ILE A 182 -1.08 -1.41 -10.61
N ARG A 183 -2.19 -0.77 -10.93
CA ARG A 183 -2.47 0.64 -10.62
C ARG A 183 -3.58 0.71 -9.60
N LEU A 184 -3.40 1.52 -8.56
CA LEU A 184 -4.42 1.74 -7.55
C LEU A 184 -4.86 3.19 -7.54
N GLU A 185 -6.17 3.37 -7.46
CA GLU A 185 -6.80 4.67 -7.45
C GLU A 185 -6.59 5.39 -6.11
N SER A 186 -6.65 6.71 -6.18
CA SER A 186 -6.59 7.57 -5.00
C SER A 186 -7.80 7.37 -4.10
N SER A 187 -7.55 7.14 -2.82
CA SER A 187 -8.62 7.09 -1.81
C SER A 187 -9.17 8.49 -1.55
N LYS A 188 -10.45 8.55 -1.16
CA LYS A 188 -10.99 9.74 -0.52
C LYS A 188 -10.47 9.81 0.91
N ILE A 189 -9.88 10.94 1.28
CA ILE A 189 -9.33 11.16 2.61
C ILE A 189 -10.30 12.00 3.44
N LEU A 190 -10.60 11.52 4.63
CA LEU A 190 -11.31 12.27 5.66
C LEU A 190 -10.42 12.34 6.90
N GLN A 191 -10.45 13.47 7.59
CA GLN A 191 -9.81 13.61 8.90
C GLN A 191 -10.89 13.51 9.97
N ILE A 192 -10.78 12.56 10.87
CA ILE A 192 -11.69 12.36 12.00
C ILE A 192 -10.83 12.31 13.26
N GLU A 193 -10.92 13.34 14.07
CA GLU A 193 -10.06 13.50 15.26
C GLU A 193 -8.58 13.33 14.91
N ASN A 194 -7.92 12.31 15.48
CA ASN A 194 -6.50 12.02 15.27
C ASN A 194 -6.26 11.02 14.13
N TYR A 195 -7.34 10.56 13.46
CA TYR A 195 -7.23 9.55 12.43
C TYR A 195 -7.43 10.12 11.03
N ARG A 196 -6.59 9.67 10.12
CA ARG A 196 -6.79 9.81 8.69
C ARG A 196 -7.57 8.60 8.18
N VAL A 197 -8.79 8.83 7.69
CA VAL A 197 -9.64 7.78 7.14
C VAL A 197 -9.50 7.75 5.64
N CYS A 198 -8.98 6.66 5.11
CA CYS A 198 -8.72 6.42 3.68
C CYS A 198 -9.81 5.51 3.12
N ILE A 199 -10.73 6.05 2.35
CA ILE A 199 -11.86 5.29 1.79
C ILE A 199 -11.60 4.97 0.33
N SER A 200 -11.62 3.69 -0.05
CA SER A 200 -11.41 3.29 -1.43
C SER A 200 -12.56 3.76 -2.33
N PRO A 201 -12.33 4.11 -3.60
CA PRO A 201 -13.38 4.47 -4.54
C PRO A 201 -14.45 3.39 -4.67
N GLN A 202 -14.05 2.13 -4.65
CA GLN A 202 -14.97 0.98 -4.72
C GLN A 202 -15.97 0.96 -3.56
N THR A 203 -15.54 1.33 -2.35
CA THR A 203 -16.43 1.44 -1.17
C THR A 203 -17.60 2.39 -1.43
N PHE A 204 -17.34 3.53 -2.05
CA PHE A 204 -18.41 4.48 -2.40
C PHE A 204 -19.38 3.92 -3.43
N ILE A 205 -18.88 3.21 -4.43
CA ILE A 205 -19.70 2.60 -5.47
C ILE A 205 -20.64 1.57 -4.84
N VAL A 206 -20.09 0.68 -4.00
CA VAL A 206 -20.89 -0.36 -3.32
C VAL A 206 -21.90 0.25 -2.37
N ALA A 207 -21.48 1.15 -1.48
CA ALA A 207 -22.37 1.81 -0.53
C ALA A 207 -23.54 2.54 -1.24
N ARG A 208 -23.23 3.29 -2.30
CA ARG A 208 -24.24 3.97 -3.12
C ARG A 208 -25.21 3.01 -3.77
N SER A 209 -24.70 1.89 -4.32
CA SER A 209 -25.53 0.85 -4.92
C SER A 209 -26.51 0.25 -3.91
N CYS A 210 -26.03 -0.08 -2.71
CA CYS A 210 -26.86 -0.61 -1.63
C CYS A 210 -27.96 0.38 -1.20
N ILE A 211 -27.63 1.64 -1.06
CA ILE A 211 -28.60 2.70 -0.73
C ILE A 211 -29.68 2.82 -1.82
N LEU A 212 -29.28 2.87 -3.09
CA LEU A 212 -30.19 2.99 -4.21
C LEU A 212 -31.11 1.77 -4.37
N GLN A 213 -30.59 0.57 -4.12
CA GLN A 213 -31.38 -0.66 -4.18
C GLN A 213 -32.43 -0.71 -3.07
N ASN A 214 -32.09 -0.28 -1.86
CA ASN A 214 -33.02 -0.23 -0.74
C ASN A 214 -34.12 0.82 -0.97
N ASN A 215 -33.78 2.00 -1.48
CA ASN A 215 -34.76 3.04 -1.78
C ASN A 215 -35.72 2.64 -2.90
N ARG A 216 -35.30 1.82 -3.87
CA ARG A 216 -36.19 1.30 -4.94
C ARG A 216 -37.20 0.27 -4.45
N LYS A 217 -36.87 -0.47 -3.39
CA LYS A 217 -37.74 -1.51 -2.83
C LYS A 217 -38.81 -0.98 -1.89
N ARG A 218 -38.74 0.29 -1.50
CA ARG A 218 -39.59 0.91 -0.48
C ARG A 218 -40.21 2.17 -1.03
N SER A 219 -41.51 2.33 -0.78
CA SER A 219 -42.30 3.51 -1.21
C SER A 219 -42.03 4.77 -0.39
N GLU A 220 -41.33 4.65 0.75
CA GLU A 220 -41.00 5.73 1.68
C GLU A 220 -39.51 5.84 1.89
N HIS A 221 -39.02 7.04 2.22
CA HIS A 221 -37.63 7.28 2.56
C HIS A 221 -37.33 6.73 3.96
N HIS A 222 -36.83 5.50 4.01
CA HIS A 222 -36.35 4.88 5.24
C HIS A 222 -34.85 5.07 5.36
N GLU A 223 -34.35 5.21 6.59
CA GLU A 223 -32.92 5.11 6.83
C GLU A 223 -32.42 3.71 6.48
N THR A 224 -31.21 3.65 5.99
CA THR A 224 -30.53 2.40 5.64
C THR A 224 -29.04 2.51 6.00
N GLY A 225 -28.42 1.40 6.23
CA GLY A 225 -27.01 1.29 6.56
C GLY A 225 -26.40 0.01 6.04
N GLY A 226 -25.24 -0.31 6.56
CA GLY A 226 -24.50 -1.50 6.20
C GLY A 226 -23.21 -1.60 7.00
N LEU A 227 -22.33 -2.51 6.60
CA LEU A 227 -21.04 -2.73 7.23
C LEU A 227 -19.94 -2.16 6.34
N LEU A 228 -18.95 -1.55 6.98
CA LEU A 228 -17.69 -1.13 6.35
C LEU A 228 -16.59 -2.11 6.73
N TRP A 229 -15.75 -2.43 5.76
CA TRP A 229 -14.65 -3.38 5.94
C TRP A 229 -13.33 -2.65 5.75
N GLY A 230 -12.43 -2.84 6.70
CA GLY A 230 -11.17 -2.11 6.64
C GLY A 230 -10.16 -2.60 7.67
N LEU A 231 -9.09 -1.86 7.75
CA LEU A 231 -8.00 -2.03 8.70
C LEU A 231 -7.84 -0.75 9.51
N TRP A 232 -7.52 -0.89 10.77
CA TRP A 232 -7.21 0.21 11.66
C TRP A 232 -5.81 0.02 12.23
N ASP A 233 -4.96 1.03 12.08
CA ASP A 233 -3.61 1.06 12.61
C ASP A 233 -3.41 2.30 13.48
N ASP A 234 -3.40 2.10 14.79
CA ASP A 234 -3.20 3.16 15.79
C ASP A 234 -1.78 3.76 15.73
N ALA A 235 -0.79 2.96 15.37
CA ALA A 235 0.60 3.41 15.38
C ALA A 235 0.86 4.50 14.34
N VAL A 236 0.18 4.39 13.19
CA VAL A 236 0.22 5.41 12.11
C VAL A 236 -0.96 6.38 12.15
N GLY A 237 -2.01 6.08 12.92
CA GLY A 237 -3.22 6.91 12.99
C GLY A 237 -4.02 6.88 11.69
N VAL A 238 -4.13 5.72 11.05
CA VAL A 238 -4.85 5.55 9.78
C VAL A 238 -5.91 4.47 9.89
N ILE A 239 -7.08 4.74 9.31
CA ILE A 239 -8.17 3.79 9.11
C ILE A 239 -8.36 3.62 7.61
N TRP A 240 -8.15 2.42 7.10
CA TRP A 240 -8.44 2.09 5.70
C TRP A 240 -9.81 1.45 5.60
N ILE A 241 -10.64 1.94 4.71
CA ILE A 241 -11.94 1.35 4.38
C ILE A 241 -11.87 0.88 2.93
N PHE A 242 -11.83 -0.43 2.74
CA PHE A 242 -11.60 -1.06 1.44
C PHE A 242 -12.89 -1.44 0.75
N ASP A 243 -13.94 -1.73 1.52
CA ASP A 243 -15.18 -2.22 0.97
C ASP A 243 -16.37 -1.90 1.89
N ALA A 244 -17.57 -2.06 1.34
CA ALA A 244 -18.83 -1.92 2.06
C ALA A 244 -19.77 -3.08 1.72
N SER A 245 -20.71 -3.36 2.60
CA SER A 245 -21.81 -4.25 2.31
C SER A 245 -23.15 -3.56 2.58
N GLY A 246 -24.21 -4.09 2.01
CA GLY A 246 -25.57 -3.71 2.38
C GLY A 246 -25.93 -4.18 3.80
N PRO A 247 -27.13 -3.83 4.28
CA PRO A 247 -27.61 -4.27 5.56
C PRO A 247 -27.83 -5.79 5.58
N PRO A 248 -27.63 -6.46 6.73
CA PRO A 248 -28.13 -7.81 6.97
C PRO A 248 -29.65 -7.91 6.70
N SER A 249 -30.12 -9.13 6.43
CA SER A 249 -31.52 -9.38 6.01
C SER A 249 -32.57 -9.06 7.08
N ASP A 250 -32.17 -9.12 8.35
CA ASP A 250 -32.99 -8.82 9.54
C ASP A 250 -32.82 -7.38 10.05
N SER A 251 -32.22 -6.52 9.28
CA SER A 251 -32.07 -5.11 9.66
C SER A 251 -33.41 -4.40 9.64
N LEU A 252 -33.68 -3.58 10.68
CA LEU A 252 -34.85 -2.73 10.76
C LEU A 252 -34.56 -1.38 10.10
N HIS A 253 -35.53 -0.90 9.35
CA HIS A 253 -35.44 0.33 8.59
C HIS A 253 -36.73 1.14 8.81
N ASP A 254 -36.64 2.18 9.61
CA ASP A 254 -37.71 3.11 9.87
C ASP A 254 -37.36 4.53 9.40
N PRO A 255 -38.32 5.41 9.21
CA PRO A 255 -38.01 6.82 8.99
C PRO A 255 -37.26 7.42 10.19
N GLY A 256 -35.99 7.75 10.02
CA GLY A 256 -35.16 8.33 11.07
C GLY A 256 -34.50 7.32 12.02
N HIS A 257 -34.58 5.98 11.72
CA HIS A 257 -33.89 4.96 12.50
C HIS A 257 -33.50 3.75 11.66
N PHE A 258 -32.24 3.32 11.83
CA PHE A 258 -31.71 2.09 11.25
C PHE A 258 -31.06 1.21 12.33
N SER A 259 -31.48 -0.05 12.42
CA SER A 259 -30.84 -1.07 13.27
C SER A 259 -30.27 -2.20 12.43
N CYS A 260 -28.97 -2.43 12.55
CA CYS A 260 -28.23 -3.41 11.77
C CYS A 260 -28.27 -4.77 12.44
N GLY A 261 -29.01 -5.75 11.87
CA GLY A 261 -28.99 -7.14 12.30
C GLY A 261 -29.59 -7.39 13.70
N VAL A 262 -30.90 -7.18 13.88
CA VAL A 262 -31.60 -7.25 15.18
C VAL A 262 -31.67 -8.65 15.80
N ASP A 263 -31.74 -9.70 14.96
CA ASP A 263 -31.87 -11.11 15.41
C ASP A 263 -30.51 -11.85 15.47
N GLY A 264 -29.40 -11.10 15.48
CA GLY A 264 -28.04 -11.66 15.55
C GLY A 264 -27.45 -12.07 14.19
N THR A 265 -28.16 -11.89 13.08
CA THR A 265 -27.65 -12.20 11.74
C THR A 265 -26.47 -11.30 11.33
N GLY A 266 -26.28 -10.17 12.01
CA GLY A 266 -25.12 -9.33 11.83
C GLY A 266 -23.80 -10.10 12.01
N GLN A 267 -23.70 -10.97 13.00
CA GLN A 267 -22.50 -11.80 13.23
C GLN A 267 -22.34 -12.87 12.13
N GLU A 268 -23.41 -13.52 11.73
CA GLU A 268 -23.36 -14.48 10.63
C GLU A 268 -22.98 -13.80 9.31
N HIS A 269 -23.51 -12.60 9.07
CA HIS A 269 -23.18 -11.80 7.89
C HIS A 269 -21.70 -11.45 7.87
N ILE A 270 -21.15 -11.02 9.00
CA ILE A 270 -19.72 -10.75 9.18
C ILE A 270 -18.91 -12.02 8.85
N GLN A 271 -19.26 -13.16 9.44
CA GLN A 271 -18.54 -14.43 9.22
C GLN A 271 -18.59 -14.88 7.76
N ARG A 272 -19.74 -14.74 7.09
CA ARG A 272 -19.88 -15.07 5.65
C ARG A 272 -19.01 -14.18 4.79
N LEU A 273 -18.96 -12.88 5.07
CA LEU A 273 -18.12 -11.94 4.34
C LEU A 273 -16.62 -12.19 4.59
N MET A 274 -16.22 -12.48 5.82
CA MET A 274 -14.84 -12.87 6.11
C MET A 274 -14.42 -14.13 5.35
N LYS A 275 -15.30 -15.12 5.24
CA LYS A 275 -15.06 -16.33 4.44
C LYS A 275 -14.97 -16.04 2.94
N SER A 276 -15.86 -15.19 2.41
CA SER A 276 -15.91 -14.90 0.97
C SER A 276 -14.74 -14.03 0.49
N LYS A 277 -14.15 -13.24 1.38
CA LYS A 277 -13.03 -12.33 1.08
C LYS A 277 -11.66 -12.93 1.36
N GLY A 278 -11.64 -14.23 1.66
CA GLY A 278 -10.41 -14.96 1.93
C GLY A 278 -9.82 -14.71 3.32
N THR A 279 -9.02 -15.64 3.76
CA THR A 279 -8.31 -15.63 5.04
C THR A 279 -7.02 -14.80 4.99
N CYS A 280 -7.02 -13.67 4.31
CA CYS A 280 -5.96 -12.71 4.49
C CYS A 280 -6.15 -12.10 5.87
N GLY A 281 -5.72 -12.85 6.91
CA GLY A 281 -5.70 -12.35 8.27
C GLY A 281 -4.93 -11.04 8.30
N PHE A 282 -5.62 -10.03 8.75
CA PHE A 282 -5.03 -8.77 9.17
C PHE A 282 -4.74 -8.86 10.65
#